data_10db77630bea1efa6de30cf1b2706aea
#
_entry.id   10db77630bea1efa6de30cf1b2706aea
#
_cell.length_a   1.000
_cell.length_b   1.000
_cell.length_c   1.000
_cell.angle_alpha   90.00
_cell.angle_beta   90.00
_cell.angle_gamma   90.00
#
_symmetry.space_group_name_H-M   'P 1'
#
loop_
_entity.id
_entity.type
_entity.pdbx_description
1 polymer ?
#
loop_
_entity_poly.entity_id
_entity_poly.type
_entity_poly.pdbx_seq_one_letter_code
_entity_poly.pdbx_strand_id
1 'polypeptide(L)'
;MTMERVVIVGGGIIGTMHAREACRRGWEVVHLESDAGPRRASVRNFGLIWVSGRAHGPELELALRARLLWQEIAEDSPGVGFRPDGSLTLAGNDNELGLMAEVAAHPDASAREFELLDESGVRDVNPAIKGDLVGGLWCRRDAVVEPGSVLAAVRATLEDGGRYHWLPGHQAVDVLPDGNGQDGAGPAVVDHAGGTHPASLVVLCIGDRLSGLGKRIGTALAAAPLRRCRLQMMQTAPTSEHITTPIADGDSMRYYPAFDLPGRDGLLPARAETTEWGMQLLMVQRATGGLTIGDTHRYDEPFDFAVDEAPYEHLHARAEALLGWDLPPVVRRWAGVYTAVTDDSIVFRHRVDPGVWVVTGPAGRGMTLAPAIAEETWNEMVA
;
A
#
# COMPACT_ATOMS: atom_id res chain seq x y z
N MET A 1 7.07 -23.82 -28.98
CA MET A 1 7.78 -22.98 -28.01
C MET A 1 7.34 -23.46 -26.64
N THR A 2 8.25 -23.85 -25.78
CA THR A 2 7.93 -24.15 -24.37
C THR A 2 7.47 -22.86 -23.73
N MET A 3 6.30 -22.89 -23.08
CA MET A 3 5.73 -21.73 -22.40
C MET A 3 6.64 -21.39 -21.21
N GLU A 4 7.08 -20.14 -21.09
CA GLU A 4 7.93 -19.71 -19.98
C GLU A 4 7.09 -19.66 -18.71
N ARG A 5 7.66 -20.18 -17.61
CA ARG A 5 6.99 -20.28 -16.30
C ARG A 5 7.71 -19.39 -15.29
N VAL A 6 6.92 -18.68 -14.48
CA VAL A 6 7.41 -17.95 -13.29
C VAL A 6 6.80 -18.53 -12.03
N VAL A 7 7.60 -18.65 -10.99
CA VAL A 7 7.12 -18.90 -9.62
C VAL A 7 7.15 -17.58 -8.85
N ILE A 8 5.99 -17.19 -8.29
CA ILE A 8 5.87 -16.01 -7.43
C ILE A 8 5.60 -16.47 -6.01
N VAL A 9 6.38 -15.97 -5.06
CA VAL A 9 6.26 -16.29 -3.65
C VAL A 9 5.70 -15.10 -2.89
N GLY A 10 4.56 -15.28 -2.24
CA GLY A 10 3.86 -14.28 -1.44
C GLY A 10 2.61 -13.72 -2.11
N GLY A 11 1.43 -14.05 -1.57
CA GLY A 11 0.10 -13.68 -2.06
C GLY A 11 -0.37 -12.28 -1.66
N GLY A 12 0.53 -11.40 -1.19
CA GLY A 12 0.24 -10.00 -0.93
C GLY A 12 0.09 -9.19 -2.22
N ILE A 13 -0.13 -7.86 -2.07
CA ILE A 13 -0.39 -6.99 -3.22
C ILE A 13 0.78 -6.97 -4.22
N ILE A 14 2.03 -6.96 -3.75
CA ILE A 14 3.20 -6.96 -4.63
C ILE A 14 3.24 -8.24 -5.46
N GLY A 15 3.10 -9.42 -4.84
CA GLY A 15 3.09 -10.68 -5.58
C GLY A 15 1.90 -10.85 -6.50
N THR A 16 0.71 -10.42 -6.07
CA THR A 16 -0.50 -10.47 -6.90
C THR A 16 -0.36 -9.60 -8.16
N MET A 17 0.26 -8.40 -8.05
CA MET A 17 0.49 -7.54 -9.22
C MET A 17 1.60 -8.09 -10.13
N HIS A 18 2.64 -8.72 -9.58
CA HIS A 18 3.64 -9.44 -10.38
C HIS A 18 3.01 -10.63 -11.13
N ALA A 19 2.09 -11.37 -10.49
CA ALA A 19 1.36 -12.45 -11.14
C ALA A 19 0.48 -11.93 -12.29
N ARG A 20 -0.24 -10.82 -12.07
CA ARG A 20 -1.03 -10.18 -13.12
C ARG A 20 -0.17 -9.76 -14.30
N GLU A 21 0.95 -9.11 -14.03
CA GLU A 21 1.85 -8.65 -15.10
C GLU A 21 2.48 -9.81 -15.88
N ALA A 22 2.83 -10.91 -15.19
CA ALA A 22 3.30 -12.14 -15.82
C ALA A 22 2.25 -12.75 -16.76
N CYS A 23 1.02 -12.90 -16.29
CA CYS A 23 -0.09 -13.42 -17.11
C CYS A 23 -0.36 -12.54 -18.33
N ARG A 24 -0.30 -11.20 -18.16
CA ARG A 24 -0.47 -10.22 -19.24
C ARG A 24 0.61 -10.36 -20.33
N ARG A 25 1.82 -10.76 -19.92
CA ARG A 25 2.96 -11.03 -20.83
C ARG A 25 2.95 -12.45 -21.40
N GLY A 26 1.96 -13.27 -21.08
CA GLY A 26 1.79 -14.61 -21.62
C GLY A 26 2.54 -15.71 -20.87
N TRP A 27 3.09 -15.43 -19.68
CA TRP A 27 3.76 -16.43 -18.84
C TRP A 27 2.77 -17.32 -18.12
N GLU A 28 3.17 -18.57 -17.86
CA GLU A 28 2.52 -19.45 -16.90
C GLU A 28 2.97 -19.06 -15.49
N VAL A 29 2.03 -18.90 -14.55
CA VAL A 29 2.31 -18.43 -13.19
C VAL A 29 1.94 -19.50 -12.17
N VAL A 30 2.91 -19.87 -11.32
CA VAL A 30 2.67 -20.60 -10.07
C VAL A 30 2.86 -19.63 -8.92
N HIS A 31 1.80 -19.37 -8.16
CA HIS A 31 1.77 -18.36 -7.10
C HIS A 31 1.59 -19.00 -5.73
N LEU A 32 2.66 -19.04 -4.93
CA LEU A 32 2.67 -19.63 -3.59
C LEU A 32 2.35 -18.61 -2.51
N GLU A 33 1.50 -18.96 -1.57
CA GLU A 33 1.23 -18.22 -0.35
C GLU A 33 1.30 -19.16 0.86
N SER A 34 1.98 -18.73 1.91
CA SER A 34 2.18 -19.51 3.12
C SER A 34 0.93 -19.72 3.97
N ASP A 35 0.02 -18.77 3.93
CA ASP A 35 -1.23 -18.79 4.68
C ASP A 35 -2.38 -19.29 3.76
N ALA A 36 -3.52 -19.65 4.34
CA ALA A 36 -4.71 -20.02 3.56
C ALA A 36 -5.25 -18.87 2.68
N GLY A 37 -4.82 -17.66 2.98
CA GLY A 37 -5.08 -16.43 2.22
C GLY A 37 -4.31 -15.26 2.83
N PRO A 38 -4.19 -14.15 2.09
CA PRO A 38 -3.44 -12.98 2.58
C PRO A 38 -4.09 -12.39 3.83
N ARG A 39 -3.28 -12.19 4.87
CA ARG A 39 -3.73 -11.66 6.17
C ARG A 39 -2.76 -10.65 6.79
N ARG A 40 -1.79 -10.14 5.99
CA ARG A 40 -0.78 -9.18 6.43
C ARG A 40 -1.09 -7.76 5.93
N ALA A 41 -0.09 -6.91 5.73
CA ALA A 41 -0.23 -5.50 5.37
C ALA A 41 -1.22 -5.24 4.22
N SER A 42 -1.27 -6.12 3.22
CA SER A 42 -2.11 -5.92 2.03
C SER A 42 -3.62 -5.92 2.28
N VAL A 43 -4.08 -6.47 3.41
CA VAL A 43 -5.49 -6.47 3.83
C VAL A 43 -5.73 -5.67 5.11
N ARG A 44 -4.69 -4.98 5.63
CA ARG A 44 -4.70 -4.23 6.88
C ARG A 44 -4.31 -2.77 6.67
N ASN A 45 -4.79 -2.17 5.58
CA ASN A 45 -4.49 -0.81 5.16
C ASN A 45 -5.78 -0.07 4.75
N PHE A 46 -5.65 1.19 4.35
CA PHE A 46 -6.78 2.03 3.94
C PHE A 46 -7.35 1.70 2.56
N GLY A 47 -6.66 0.93 1.74
CA GLY A 47 -7.01 0.77 0.32
C GLY A 47 -6.78 2.02 -0.52
N LEU A 48 -6.02 2.97 -0.03
CA LEU A 48 -5.75 4.22 -0.75
C LEU A 48 -4.83 4.00 -1.94
N ILE A 49 -5.22 4.54 -3.07
CA ILE A 49 -4.39 4.81 -4.24
C ILE A 49 -4.00 6.29 -4.13
N TRP A 50 -2.94 6.54 -3.36
CA TRP A 50 -2.59 7.84 -2.79
C TRP A 50 -1.52 8.52 -3.62
N VAL A 51 -1.91 9.34 -4.60
CA VAL A 51 -1.03 10.14 -5.46
C VAL A 51 -0.62 11.43 -4.75
N SER A 52 -1.56 12.02 -4.00
CA SER A 52 -1.41 13.32 -3.33
C SER A 52 -0.19 13.41 -2.42
N GLY A 53 0.10 12.35 -1.66
CA GLY A 53 1.20 12.33 -0.70
C GLY A 53 2.56 11.91 -1.23
N ARG A 54 2.69 11.55 -2.52
CA ARG A 54 3.95 11.03 -3.06
C ARG A 54 5.00 12.12 -3.26
N ALA A 55 6.28 11.78 -3.09
CA ALA A 55 7.39 12.69 -3.36
C ALA A 55 7.36 13.21 -4.80
N HIS A 56 7.89 14.39 -5.02
CA HIS A 56 8.07 14.95 -6.36
C HIS A 56 9.04 14.12 -7.20
N GLY A 57 8.90 14.16 -8.53
CA GLY A 57 9.76 13.41 -9.44
C GLY A 57 9.39 11.93 -9.56
N PRO A 58 10.38 10.99 -9.49
CA PRO A 58 10.18 9.58 -9.87
C PRO A 58 9.08 8.86 -9.08
N GLU A 59 8.89 9.16 -7.81
CA GLU A 59 7.82 8.53 -7.01
C GLU A 59 6.44 8.98 -7.49
N LEU A 60 6.28 10.26 -7.82
CA LEU A 60 5.04 10.78 -8.39
C LEU A 60 4.76 10.16 -9.76
N GLU A 61 5.76 10.09 -10.63
CA GLU A 61 5.62 9.47 -11.96
C GLU A 61 5.15 8.02 -11.83
N LEU A 62 5.77 7.26 -10.94
CA LEU A 62 5.38 5.88 -10.65
C LEU A 62 3.94 5.80 -10.09
N ALA A 63 3.56 6.72 -9.22
CA ALA A 63 2.21 6.77 -8.63
C ALA A 63 1.14 7.11 -9.68
N LEU A 64 1.43 8.04 -10.58
CA LEU A 64 0.54 8.39 -11.69
C LEU A 64 0.37 7.20 -12.66
N ARG A 65 1.48 6.50 -12.98
CA ARG A 65 1.40 5.26 -13.77
C ARG A 65 0.58 4.19 -13.07
N ALA A 66 0.83 3.98 -11.78
CA ALA A 66 0.09 3.01 -10.97
C ALA A 66 -1.41 3.34 -10.92
N ARG A 67 -1.76 4.63 -10.81
CA ARG A 67 -3.17 5.08 -10.80
C ARG A 67 -3.90 4.71 -12.09
N LEU A 68 -3.23 4.84 -13.26
CA LEU A 68 -3.79 4.41 -14.55
C LEU A 68 -3.96 2.88 -14.59
N LEU A 69 -2.94 2.14 -14.16
CA LEU A 69 -3.00 0.67 -14.08
C LEU A 69 -4.11 0.18 -13.14
N TRP A 70 -4.38 0.90 -12.04
CA TRP A 70 -5.50 0.57 -11.15
C TRP A 70 -6.86 0.74 -11.83
N GLN A 71 -7.00 1.71 -12.73
CA GLN A 71 -8.21 1.86 -13.51
C GLN A 71 -8.41 0.69 -14.49
N GLU A 72 -7.36 0.30 -15.21
CA GLU A 72 -7.37 -0.90 -16.07
C GLU A 72 -7.71 -2.17 -15.26
N ILE A 73 -7.11 -2.32 -14.06
CA ILE A 73 -7.41 -3.46 -13.16
C ILE A 73 -8.88 -3.47 -12.75
N ALA A 74 -9.46 -2.31 -12.50
CA ALA A 74 -10.86 -2.21 -12.10
C ALA A 74 -11.84 -2.58 -13.22
N GLU A 75 -11.47 -2.29 -14.47
CA GLU A 75 -12.23 -2.71 -15.65
C GLU A 75 -12.21 -4.24 -15.81
N ASP A 76 -11.05 -4.87 -15.64
CA ASP A 76 -10.88 -6.32 -15.72
C ASP A 76 -11.44 -7.06 -14.50
N SER A 77 -11.40 -6.45 -13.33
CA SER A 77 -11.71 -7.06 -12.02
C SER A 77 -12.60 -6.15 -11.17
N PRO A 78 -13.90 -6.00 -11.47
CA PRO A 78 -14.79 -5.04 -10.76
C PRO A 78 -14.86 -5.28 -9.25
N GLY A 79 -14.60 -6.50 -8.78
CA GLY A 79 -14.59 -6.86 -7.35
C GLY A 79 -13.46 -6.21 -6.53
N VAL A 80 -12.52 -5.48 -7.14
CA VAL A 80 -11.50 -4.70 -6.43
C VAL A 80 -12.10 -3.51 -5.66
N GLY A 81 -13.34 -3.10 -5.99
CA GLY A 81 -14.05 -2.02 -5.31
C GLY A 81 -13.38 -0.66 -5.54
N PHE A 82 -12.89 -0.41 -6.75
CA PHE A 82 -12.22 0.82 -7.13
C PHE A 82 -13.19 2.00 -7.18
N ARG A 83 -12.86 3.08 -6.47
CA ARG A 83 -13.62 4.33 -6.46
C ARG A 83 -12.66 5.50 -6.68
N PRO A 84 -12.79 6.24 -7.80
CA PRO A 84 -11.96 7.40 -8.13
C PRO A 84 -12.52 8.70 -7.50
N ASP A 85 -12.81 8.68 -6.22
CA ASP A 85 -13.52 9.75 -5.50
C ASP A 85 -12.62 10.95 -5.15
N GLY A 86 -11.32 10.86 -5.48
CA GLY A 86 -10.32 11.82 -5.01
C GLY A 86 -10.03 11.64 -3.53
N SER A 87 -9.42 12.66 -2.90
CA SER A 87 -9.21 12.75 -1.46
C SER A 87 -9.12 14.19 -1.00
N LEU A 88 -9.47 14.46 0.27
CA LEU A 88 -9.32 15.76 0.92
C LEU A 88 -8.27 15.70 2.02
N THR A 89 -7.30 16.63 2.00
CA THR A 89 -6.48 16.96 3.16
C THR A 89 -7.03 18.25 3.77
N LEU A 90 -7.43 18.22 5.05
CA LEU A 90 -8.13 19.31 5.71
C LEU A 90 -7.16 20.20 6.49
N ALA A 91 -7.33 21.51 6.36
CA ALA A 91 -6.59 22.52 7.11
C ALA A 91 -7.42 23.01 8.30
N GLY A 92 -6.89 22.81 9.51
CA GLY A 92 -7.50 23.33 10.76
C GLY A 92 -7.03 24.73 11.14
N ASN A 93 -6.07 25.32 10.42
CA ASN A 93 -5.53 26.65 10.64
C ASN A 93 -4.86 27.23 9.39
N ASP A 94 -4.59 28.56 9.41
CA ASP A 94 -4.04 29.28 8.27
C ASP A 94 -2.61 28.80 7.87
N ASN A 95 -1.81 28.32 8.82
CA ASN A 95 -0.47 27.80 8.50
C ASN A 95 -0.57 26.51 7.65
N GLU A 96 -1.49 25.63 7.98
CA GLU A 96 -1.78 24.42 7.21
C GLU A 96 -2.32 24.79 5.82
N LEU A 97 -3.27 25.71 5.73
CA LEU A 97 -3.81 26.18 4.47
C LEU A 97 -2.74 26.88 3.60
N GLY A 98 -1.83 27.62 4.22
CA GLY A 98 -0.69 28.26 3.56
C GLY A 98 0.25 27.24 2.89
N LEU A 99 0.59 26.15 3.58
CA LEU A 99 1.38 25.06 3.00
C LEU A 99 0.63 24.35 1.87
N MET A 100 -0.69 24.13 2.01
CA MET A 100 -1.52 23.56 0.93
C MET A 100 -1.54 24.47 -0.30
N ALA A 101 -1.57 25.79 -0.12
CA ALA A 101 -1.49 26.76 -1.21
C ALA A 101 -0.13 26.69 -1.94
N GLU A 102 0.98 26.52 -1.20
CA GLU A 102 2.31 26.34 -1.78
C GLU A 102 2.37 25.03 -2.60
N VAL A 103 1.84 23.93 -2.07
CA VAL A 103 1.74 22.64 -2.79
C VAL A 103 0.85 22.76 -4.04
N ALA A 104 -0.27 23.46 -3.96
CA ALA A 104 -1.16 23.69 -5.10
C ALA A 104 -0.54 24.59 -6.17
N ALA A 105 0.43 25.43 -5.82
CA ALA A 105 1.20 26.24 -6.75
C ALA A 105 2.43 25.54 -7.33
N HIS A 106 2.79 24.36 -6.82
CA HIS A 106 3.95 23.61 -7.30
C HIS A 106 3.75 23.14 -8.76
N PRO A 107 4.81 23.07 -9.59
CA PRO A 107 4.71 22.61 -10.99
C PRO A 107 4.00 21.25 -11.15
N ASP A 108 4.12 20.33 -10.21
CA ASP A 108 3.49 19.01 -10.24
C ASP A 108 2.01 19.01 -9.84
N ALA A 109 1.46 20.14 -9.38
CA ALA A 109 0.09 20.22 -8.88
C ALA A 109 -0.96 19.84 -9.95
N SER A 110 -0.70 20.22 -11.20
CA SER A 110 -1.57 19.89 -12.33
C SER A 110 -1.62 18.37 -12.61
N ALA A 111 -0.49 17.66 -12.44
CA ALA A 111 -0.44 16.21 -12.63
C ALA A 111 -1.22 15.45 -11.53
N ARG A 112 -1.27 16.01 -10.32
CA ARG A 112 -2.05 15.50 -9.19
C ARG A 112 -3.53 15.94 -9.26
N GLU A 113 -3.85 16.90 -10.13
CA GLU A 113 -5.17 17.57 -10.18
C GLU A 113 -5.55 18.15 -8.81
N PHE A 114 -4.60 18.88 -8.19
CA PHE A 114 -4.83 19.56 -6.93
C PHE A 114 -5.72 20.80 -7.11
N GLU A 115 -6.64 20.96 -6.18
CA GLU A 115 -7.50 22.14 -6.05
C GLU A 115 -7.51 22.59 -4.59
N LEU A 116 -7.10 23.85 -4.35
CA LEU A 116 -7.21 24.47 -3.03
C LEU A 116 -8.63 24.96 -2.82
N LEU A 117 -9.26 24.53 -1.75
CA LEU A 117 -10.66 24.83 -1.42
C LEU A 117 -10.73 25.63 -0.14
N ASP A 118 -11.67 26.58 -0.09
CA ASP A 118 -12.13 27.19 1.15
C ASP A 118 -13.07 26.22 1.92
N GLU A 119 -13.51 26.63 3.10
CA GLU A 119 -14.43 25.84 3.95
C GLU A 119 -15.68 25.39 3.19
N SER A 120 -16.28 26.27 2.40
CA SER A 120 -17.51 26.00 1.65
C SER A 120 -17.22 24.97 0.54
N GLY A 121 -16.12 25.12 -0.19
CA GLY A 121 -15.70 24.17 -1.23
C GLY A 121 -15.40 22.78 -0.69
N VAL A 122 -14.78 22.67 0.51
CA VAL A 122 -14.58 21.39 1.19
C VAL A 122 -15.92 20.72 1.47
N ARG A 123 -16.92 21.46 1.99
CA ARG A 123 -18.26 20.93 2.31
C ARG A 123 -19.07 20.58 1.06
N ASP A 124 -18.86 21.28 -0.04
CA ASP A 124 -19.47 20.95 -1.34
C ASP A 124 -18.95 19.61 -1.87
N VAL A 125 -17.64 19.35 -1.73
CA VAL A 125 -17.01 18.07 -2.11
C VAL A 125 -17.40 16.94 -1.15
N ASN A 126 -17.41 17.20 0.16
CA ASN A 126 -17.73 16.19 1.16
C ASN A 126 -18.65 16.75 2.27
N PRO A 127 -19.98 16.68 2.06
CA PRO A 127 -20.96 17.23 2.99
C PRO A 127 -20.98 16.59 4.39
N ALA A 128 -20.31 15.44 4.56
CA ALA A 128 -20.19 14.79 5.87
C ALA A 128 -19.21 15.52 6.80
N ILE A 129 -18.38 16.43 6.28
CA ILE A 129 -17.43 17.23 7.06
C ILE A 129 -18.17 18.46 7.61
N LYS A 130 -18.46 18.46 8.91
CA LYS A 130 -19.20 19.51 9.62
C LYS A 130 -18.39 20.18 10.74
N GLY A 131 -17.17 19.65 11.04
CA GLY A 131 -16.27 20.21 12.03
C GLY A 131 -15.61 21.52 11.59
N ASP A 132 -14.88 22.15 12.49
CA ASP A 132 -14.21 23.41 12.23
C ASP A 132 -12.96 23.21 11.35
N LEU A 133 -12.87 23.97 10.26
CA LEU A 133 -11.75 23.99 9.33
C LEU A 133 -11.66 25.35 8.63
N VAL A 134 -10.51 25.66 8.06
CA VAL A 134 -10.29 26.92 7.29
C VAL A 134 -10.22 26.65 5.78
N GLY A 135 -10.16 25.40 5.36
CA GLY A 135 -10.10 24.99 3.97
C GLY A 135 -9.47 23.61 3.82
N GLY A 136 -9.08 23.27 2.61
CA GLY A 136 -8.47 21.96 2.33
C GLY A 136 -7.86 21.88 0.93
N LEU A 137 -7.12 20.80 0.70
CA LEU A 137 -6.54 20.47 -0.59
C LEU A 137 -7.25 19.23 -1.14
N TRP A 138 -7.90 19.35 -2.26
CA TRP A 138 -8.53 18.25 -2.98
C TRP A 138 -7.60 17.68 -4.04
N CYS A 139 -7.28 16.39 -3.96
CA CYS A 139 -6.56 15.66 -5.00
C CYS A 139 -7.55 14.79 -5.78
N ARG A 140 -7.86 15.18 -7.02
CA ARG A 140 -8.83 14.44 -7.86
C ARG A 140 -8.26 13.12 -8.39
N ARG A 141 -6.93 12.99 -8.43
CA ARG A 141 -6.24 11.77 -8.90
C ARG A 141 -6.29 10.61 -7.90
N ASP A 142 -6.53 10.88 -6.64
CA ASP A 142 -6.59 9.83 -5.64
C ASP A 142 -7.81 8.93 -5.85
N ALA A 143 -7.70 7.70 -5.39
CA ALA A 143 -8.75 6.70 -5.46
C ALA A 143 -8.67 5.75 -4.26
N VAL A 144 -9.62 4.86 -4.15
CA VAL A 144 -9.60 3.76 -3.17
C VAL A 144 -9.92 2.43 -3.83
N VAL A 145 -9.47 1.36 -3.20
CA VAL A 145 -9.91 -0.02 -3.44
C VAL A 145 -10.36 -0.64 -2.11
N GLU A 146 -11.02 -1.78 -2.16
CA GLU A 146 -11.41 -2.50 -0.94
C GLU A 146 -10.32 -3.52 -0.54
N PRO A 147 -9.52 -3.27 0.54
CA PRO A 147 -8.42 -4.16 0.93
C PRO A 147 -8.85 -5.60 1.20
N GLY A 148 -10.07 -5.77 1.67
CA GLY A 148 -10.62 -7.10 1.99
C GLY A 148 -10.92 -7.97 0.77
N SER A 149 -11.15 -7.40 -0.40
CA SER A 149 -11.53 -8.13 -1.61
C SER A 149 -10.55 -8.00 -2.77
N VAL A 150 -9.75 -6.94 -2.82
CA VAL A 150 -8.90 -6.60 -3.98
C VAL A 150 -8.03 -7.76 -4.46
N LEU A 151 -7.35 -8.46 -3.54
CA LEU A 151 -6.46 -9.55 -3.92
C LEU A 151 -7.21 -10.76 -4.47
N ALA A 152 -8.35 -11.10 -3.86
CA ALA A 152 -9.17 -12.20 -4.32
C ALA A 152 -9.81 -11.90 -5.69
N ALA A 153 -10.28 -10.67 -5.90
CA ALA A 153 -10.87 -10.25 -7.16
C ALA A 153 -9.88 -10.33 -8.33
N VAL A 154 -8.66 -9.81 -8.14
CA VAL A 154 -7.61 -9.90 -9.16
C VAL A 154 -7.26 -11.36 -9.45
N ARG A 155 -7.07 -12.20 -8.41
CA ARG A 155 -6.75 -13.61 -8.60
C ARG A 155 -7.84 -14.36 -9.36
N ALA A 156 -9.12 -14.13 -9.05
CA ALA A 156 -10.22 -14.76 -9.75
C ALA A 156 -10.16 -14.48 -11.27
N THR A 157 -9.90 -13.22 -11.65
CA THR A 157 -9.71 -12.87 -13.07
C THR A 157 -8.51 -13.58 -13.70
N LEU A 158 -7.41 -13.78 -12.95
CA LEU A 158 -6.23 -14.49 -13.45
C LEU A 158 -6.49 -16.01 -13.63
N GLU A 159 -7.25 -16.62 -12.72
CA GLU A 159 -7.65 -18.04 -12.78
C GLU A 159 -8.49 -18.32 -14.03
N ASP A 160 -9.41 -17.43 -14.37
CA ASP A 160 -10.23 -17.52 -15.58
C ASP A 160 -9.39 -17.53 -16.87
N GLY A 161 -8.20 -16.91 -16.85
CA GLY A 161 -7.24 -16.91 -17.95
C GLY A 161 -6.51 -18.22 -18.21
N GLY A 162 -6.60 -19.20 -17.31
CA GLY A 162 -6.08 -20.58 -17.45
C GLY A 162 -4.56 -20.73 -17.41
N ARG A 163 -3.81 -19.65 -17.10
CA ARG A 163 -2.34 -19.66 -16.98
C ARG A 163 -1.84 -19.37 -15.57
N TYR A 164 -2.72 -19.21 -14.64
CA TYR A 164 -2.43 -18.85 -13.26
C TYR A 164 -2.85 -19.97 -12.31
N HIS A 165 -1.91 -20.39 -11.46
CA HIS A 165 -2.09 -21.46 -10.49
C HIS A 165 -1.86 -20.93 -9.09
N TRP A 166 -2.94 -20.70 -8.34
CA TRP A 166 -2.89 -20.24 -6.96
C TRP A 166 -2.69 -21.41 -6.00
N LEU A 167 -1.65 -21.35 -5.16
CA LEU A 167 -1.28 -22.37 -4.18
C LEU A 167 -1.27 -21.78 -2.76
N PRO A 168 -2.44 -21.60 -2.13
CA PRO A 168 -2.51 -21.18 -0.72
C PRO A 168 -2.06 -22.31 0.20
N GLY A 169 -1.47 -21.96 1.35
CA GLY A 169 -0.92 -22.92 2.30
C GLY A 169 0.45 -23.48 1.90
N HIS A 170 1.01 -23.08 0.76
CA HIS A 170 2.32 -23.52 0.30
C HIS A 170 3.41 -22.50 0.71
N GLN A 171 4.00 -22.72 1.89
CA GLN A 171 5.11 -21.88 2.36
C GLN A 171 6.40 -22.25 1.63
N ALA A 172 6.96 -21.33 0.85
CA ALA A 172 8.31 -21.46 0.32
C ALA A 172 9.33 -21.49 1.48
N VAL A 173 10.26 -22.44 1.43
CA VAL A 173 11.30 -22.61 2.47
C VAL A 173 12.73 -22.50 1.88
N ASP A 174 12.91 -22.74 0.59
CA ASP A 174 14.20 -22.59 -0.08
C ASP A 174 14.03 -22.25 -1.56
N VAL A 175 15.10 -21.74 -2.18
CA VAL A 175 15.21 -21.49 -3.61
C VAL A 175 16.50 -22.14 -4.12
N LEU A 176 16.35 -23.02 -5.09
CA LEU A 176 17.44 -23.72 -5.77
C LEU A 176 17.73 -22.99 -7.07
N PRO A 177 18.89 -22.32 -7.21
CA PRO A 177 19.17 -21.49 -8.39
C PRO A 177 19.32 -22.31 -9.69
N ASP A 178 19.83 -23.54 -9.58
CA ASP A 178 20.13 -24.41 -10.72
C ASP A 178 19.15 -25.61 -10.86
N GLY A 179 17.95 -25.53 -10.24
CA GLY A 179 16.86 -26.47 -10.43
C GLY A 179 17.17 -27.96 -10.13
N ASN A 180 18.11 -28.27 -9.22
CA ASN A 180 18.54 -29.64 -8.86
C ASN A 180 19.04 -30.51 -10.04
N GLY A 181 19.44 -29.94 -11.17
CA GLY A 181 20.03 -30.70 -12.28
C GLY A 181 19.07 -31.67 -13.01
N GLN A 182 17.77 -31.57 -12.80
CA GLN A 182 16.75 -32.25 -13.59
C GLN A 182 16.29 -31.38 -14.77
N ASP A 183 16.64 -31.79 -15.95
CA ASP A 183 16.11 -31.43 -17.29
C ASP A 183 15.72 -29.96 -17.58
N GLY A 184 16.41 -28.97 -17.05
CA GLY A 184 16.12 -27.60 -17.43
C GLY A 184 16.90 -26.60 -16.62
N ALA A 185 17.72 -25.85 -17.28
CA ALA A 185 18.48 -24.75 -16.71
C ALA A 185 17.55 -23.65 -16.18
N GLY A 186 17.27 -23.62 -14.87
CA GLY A 186 16.47 -22.57 -14.24
C GLY A 186 16.29 -22.79 -12.75
N PRO A 187 15.86 -21.75 -12.01
CA PRO A 187 15.62 -21.87 -10.59
C PRO A 187 14.37 -22.70 -10.24
N ALA A 188 14.31 -23.18 -9.00
CA ALA A 188 13.11 -23.84 -8.46
C ALA A 188 12.87 -23.37 -7.02
N VAL A 189 11.59 -23.26 -6.64
CA VAL A 189 11.18 -23.01 -5.26
C VAL A 189 10.84 -24.34 -4.59
N VAL A 190 11.32 -24.55 -3.37
CA VAL A 190 10.94 -25.68 -2.50
C VAL A 190 9.93 -25.20 -1.47
N ASP A 191 8.82 -25.87 -1.35
CA ASP A 191 7.83 -25.61 -0.32
C ASP A 191 8.02 -26.46 0.95
N HIS A 192 7.31 -26.13 2.01
CA HIS A 192 7.40 -26.79 3.32
C HIS A 192 6.98 -28.27 3.31
N ALA A 193 6.21 -28.69 2.31
CA ALA A 193 5.79 -30.09 2.13
C ALA A 193 6.79 -30.91 1.30
N GLY A 194 7.90 -30.29 0.86
CA GLY A 194 8.93 -30.89 0.02
C GLY A 194 8.59 -30.86 -1.47
N GLY A 195 7.51 -30.18 -1.86
CA GLY A 195 7.16 -29.93 -3.26
C GLY A 195 8.21 -29.01 -3.91
N THR A 196 8.59 -29.32 -5.16
CA THR A 196 9.52 -28.50 -5.94
C THR A 196 8.78 -27.90 -7.12
N HIS A 197 8.92 -26.57 -7.28
CA HIS A 197 8.26 -25.78 -8.32
C HIS A 197 9.31 -25.18 -9.26
N PRO A 198 9.65 -25.86 -10.39
CA PRO A 198 10.64 -25.36 -11.35
C PRO A 198 10.09 -24.19 -12.17
N ALA A 199 10.97 -23.25 -12.53
CA ALA A 199 10.60 -22.04 -13.28
C ALA A 199 11.78 -21.50 -14.11
N SER A 200 11.48 -20.64 -15.09
CA SER A 200 12.46 -19.81 -15.77
C SER A 200 12.86 -18.59 -14.90
N LEU A 201 11.89 -18.09 -14.11
CA LEU A 201 12.05 -16.97 -13.19
C LEU A 201 11.38 -17.25 -11.83
N VAL A 202 11.97 -16.74 -10.77
CA VAL A 202 11.39 -16.72 -9.41
C VAL A 202 11.35 -15.29 -8.91
N VAL A 203 10.19 -14.84 -8.43
CA VAL A 203 10.01 -13.52 -7.82
C VAL A 203 9.53 -13.67 -6.38
N LEU A 204 10.36 -13.26 -5.45
CA LEU A 204 10.14 -13.36 -4.00
C LEU A 204 9.52 -12.05 -3.48
N CYS A 205 8.20 -12.03 -3.32
CA CYS A 205 7.40 -10.90 -2.81
C CYS A 205 7.04 -11.12 -1.34
N ILE A 206 8.05 -11.19 -0.48
CA ILE A 206 7.98 -11.74 0.89
C ILE A 206 7.37 -10.82 1.95
N GLY A 207 7.05 -9.56 1.59
CA GLY A 207 6.46 -8.60 2.51
C GLY A 207 7.36 -8.32 3.72
N ASP A 208 6.85 -8.55 4.93
CA ASP A 208 7.57 -8.34 6.20
C ASP A 208 8.35 -9.59 6.70
N ARG A 209 8.30 -10.70 5.95
CA ARG A 209 9.05 -11.94 6.28
C ARG A 209 10.47 -11.89 5.70
N LEU A 210 11.40 -11.27 6.41
CA LEU A 210 12.78 -11.09 5.96
C LEU A 210 13.70 -12.29 6.27
N SER A 211 13.13 -13.46 6.58
CA SER A 211 13.86 -14.69 6.90
C SER A 211 13.09 -15.96 6.50
N GLY A 212 13.74 -17.13 6.54
CA GLY A 212 13.08 -18.41 6.34
C GLY A 212 13.04 -18.91 4.90
N LEU A 213 13.86 -18.33 3.99
CA LEU A 213 13.96 -18.71 2.57
C LEU A 213 15.38 -19.22 2.22
N GLY A 214 15.91 -20.14 3.02
CA GLY A 214 17.27 -20.64 2.85
C GLY A 214 18.35 -19.61 3.20
N LYS A 215 19.59 -20.09 3.29
CA LYS A 215 20.73 -19.28 3.76
C LYS A 215 21.09 -18.13 2.78
N ARG A 216 21.02 -18.38 1.49
CA ARG A 216 21.44 -17.44 0.45
C ARG A 216 20.55 -16.20 0.42
N ILE A 217 19.23 -16.41 0.35
CA ILE A 217 18.24 -15.33 0.38
C ILE A 217 18.30 -14.60 1.72
N GLY A 218 18.40 -15.34 2.83
CA GLY A 218 18.53 -14.76 4.17
C GLY A 218 19.74 -13.85 4.31
N THR A 219 20.89 -14.21 3.72
CA THR A 219 22.10 -13.37 3.71
C THR A 219 21.88 -12.07 2.92
N ALA A 220 21.27 -12.14 1.75
CA ALA A 220 20.96 -10.95 0.93
C ALA A 220 20.00 -10.00 1.65
N LEU A 221 18.97 -10.55 2.30
CA LEU A 221 17.99 -9.76 3.06
C LEU A 221 18.57 -9.13 4.33
N ALA A 222 19.47 -9.82 5.02
CA ALA A 222 20.15 -9.29 6.20
C ALA A 222 21.10 -8.12 5.89
N ALA A 223 21.60 -8.05 4.66
CA ALA A 223 22.43 -6.94 4.18
C ALA A 223 21.63 -5.81 3.49
N ALA A 224 20.35 -6.02 3.26
CA ALA A 224 19.50 -5.06 2.57
C ALA A 224 19.16 -3.85 3.44
N PRO A 225 19.01 -2.64 2.86
CA PRO A 225 18.62 -1.44 3.57
C PRO A 225 17.10 -1.48 3.89
N LEU A 226 16.71 -2.41 4.74
CA LEU A 226 15.31 -2.67 5.07
C LEU A 226 15.06 -2.53 6.58
N ARG A 227 13.93 -1.93 6.91
CA ARG A 227 13.38 -1.93 8.28
C ARG A 227 11.91 -2.28 8.25
N ARG A 228 11.38 -2.77 9.35
CA ARG A 228 9.95 -3.00 9.50
C ARG A 228 9.29 -1.82 10.22
N CYS A 229 8.03 -1.58 9.88
CA CYS A 229 7.18 -0.60 10.55
C CYS A 229 5.92 -1.30 11.04
N ARG A 230 5.57 -1.10 12.31
CA ARG A 230 4.31 -1.53 12.90
C ARG A 230 3.37 -0.33 12.99
N LEU A 231 2.14 -0.51 12.52
CA LEU A 231 1.08 0.50 12.60
C LEU A 231 -0.17 -0.06 13.28
N GLN A 232 -0.95 0.81 13.89
CA GLN A 232 -2.25 0.50 14.48
C GLN A 232 -3.36 1.23 13.74
N MET A 233 -4.46 0.53 13.49
CA MET A 233 -5.63 1.02 12.78
C MET A 233 -6.90 0.48 13.43
N MET A 234 -8.01 1.18 13.22
CA MET A 234 -9.33 0.76 13.70
C MET A 234 -10.39 0.86 12.61
N GLN A 235 -11.53 0.23 12.85
CA GLN A 235 -12.72 0.33 12.04
C GLN A 235 -13.96 0.50 12.91
N THR A 236 -14.82 1.43 12.53
CA THR A 236 -16.11 1.64 13.20
C THR A 236 -17.19 0.71 12.65
N ALA A 237 -18.30 0.60 13.37
CA ALA A 237 -19.56 0.11 12.80
C ALA A 237 -19.99 1.00 11.63
N PRO A 238 -20.91 0.52 10.75
CA PRO A 238 -21.46 1.34 9.68
C PRO A 238 -22.14 2.61 10.20
N THR A 239 -22.01 3.70 9.45
CA THR A 239 -22.72 4.96 9.67
C THR A 239 -23.75 5.21 8.55
N SER A 240 -24.79 5.99 8.84
CA SER A 240 -25.72 6.50 7.83
C SER A 240 -25.17 7.72 7.08
N GLU A 241 -24.13 8.38 7.61
CA GLU A 241 -23.47 9.49 6.93
C GLU A 241 -22.68 8.97 5.73
N HIS A 242 -22.78 9.65 4.61
CA HIS A 242 -22.03 9.30 3.39
C HIS A 242 -20.80 10.19 3.24
N ILE A 243 -19.63 9.61 3.46
CA ILE A 243 -18.33 10.28 3.30
C ILE A 243 -17.87 10.03 1.87
N THR A 244 -17.95 11.06 1.05
CA THR A 244 -17.75 10.97 -0.39
C THR A 244 -16.28 10.76 -0.79
N THR A 245 -15.33 11.21 0.04
CA THR A 245 -13.88 11.14 -0.25
C THR A 245 -13.13 10.59 0.95
N PRO A 246 -11.98 9.91 0.78
CA PRO A 246 -10.97 9.80 1.83
C PRO A 246 -10.61 11.16 2.42
N ILE A 247 -10.30 11.17 3.71
CA ILE A 247 -9.95 12.39 4.46
C ILE A 247 -8.61 12.19 5.14
N ALA A 248 -7.74 13.21 5.06
CA ALA A 248 -6.52 13.35 5.83
C ALA A 248 -6.57 14.64 6.67
N ASP A 249 -5.93 14.68 7.82
CA ASP A 249 -5.77 15.90 8.61
C ASP A 249 -4.45 16.62 8.31
N GLY A 250 -4.25 17.79 8.93
CA GLY A 250 -3.05 18.60 8.79
C GLY A 250 -1.76 17.90 9.25
N ASP A 251 -1.83 16.94 10.19
CA ASP A 251 -0.67 16.18 10.63
C ASP A 251 -0.11 15.27 9.51
N SER A 252 -0.96 14.90 8.53
CA SER A 252 -0.54 14.17 7.32
C SER A 252 0.50 14.92 6.50
N MET A 253 0.48 16.25 6.49
CA MET A 253 1.47 17.07 5.79
C MET A 253 2.88 16.98 6.39
N ARG A 254 3.00 16.54 7.64
CA ARG A 254 4.29 16.29 8.29
C ARG A 254 4.90 14.96 7.88
N TYR A 255 4.07 14.02 7.48
CA TYR A 255 4.45 12.66 7.13
C TYR A 255 4.71 12.48 5.63
N TYR A 256 3.86 13.06 4.78
CA TYR A 256 3.95 12.84 3.33
C TYR A 256 4.93 13.80 2.65
N PRO A 257 5.86 13.25 1.82
CA PRO A 257 6.92 14.03 1.19
C PRO A 257 6.43 15.00 0.10
N ALA A 258 5.20 14.91 -0.37
CA ALA A 258 4.61 15.94 -1.24
C ALA A 258 4.55 17.32 -0.58
N PHE A 259 4.53 17.37 0.75
CA PHE A 259 4.49 18.60 1.55
C PHE A 259 5.87 19.02 2.07
N ASP A 260 6.95 18.43 1.57
CA ASP A 260 8.33 18.79 1.94
C ASP A 260 8.78 20.04 1.16
N LEU A 261 8.12 21.14 1.47
CA LEU A 261 8.30 22.47 0.88
C LEU A 261 8.62 23.49 1.99
N PRO A 262 9.17 24.68 1.67
CA PRO A 262 9.58 25.68 2.67
C PRO A 262 8.49 26.07 3.68
N GLY A 263 7.23 26.13 3.25
CA GLY A 263 6.08 26.43 4.14
C GLY A 263 5.86 25.41 5.26
N ARG A 264 6.45 24.20 5.16
CA ARG A 264 6.36 23.17 6.20
C ARG A 264 6.96 23.60 7.53
N ASP A 265 8.03 24.42 7.50
CA ASP A 265 8.66 24.95 8.71
C ASP A 265 7.75 25.94 9.45
N GLY A 266 6.76 26.50 8.77
CA GLY A 266 5.74 27.39 9.34
C GLY A 266 4.60 26.69 10.06
N LEU A 267 4.49 25.36 9.98
CA LEU A 267 3.44 24.62 10.68
C LEU A 267 3.54 24.77 12.20
N LEU A 268 2.40 24.91 12.86
CA LEU A 268 2.34 24.92 14.33
C LEU A 268 2.95 23.61 14.89
N PRO A 269 3.47 23.60 16.11
CA PRO A 269 4.01 22.36 16.70
C PRO A 269 3.01 21.22 16.63
N ALA A 270 3.49 20.02 16.27
CA ALA A 270 2.65 18.82 16.30
C ALA A 270 2.14 18.55 17.71
N ARG A 271 0.99 17.90 17.83
CA ARG A 271 0.47 17.42 19.11
C ARG A 271 1.45 16.42 19.72
N ALA A 272 1.49 16.36 21.05
CA ALA A 272 2.36 15.43 21.77
C ALA A 272 2.11 13.98 21.35
N GLU A 273 0.84 13.58 21.26
CA GLU A 273 0.41 12.24 20.85
C GLU A 273 0.82 11.92 19.41
N THR A 274 0.69 12.88 18.50
CA THR A 274 1.16 12.74 17.09
C THR A 274 2.65 12.43 17.04
N THR A 275 3.45 13.13 17.84
CA THR A 275 4.92 12.94 17.89
C THR A 275 5.27 11.62 18.56
N GLU A 276 4.65 11.31 19.71
CA GLU A 276 4.93 10.11 20.50
C GLU A 276 4.70 8.83 19.71
N TRP A 277 3.60 8.78 18.95
CA TRP A 277 3.18 7.58 18.22
C TRP A 277 3.53 7.61 16.73
N GLY A 278 4.12 8.70 16.24
CA GLY A 278 4.40 8.91 14.82
C GLY A 278 3.11 8.78 14.00
N MET A 279 2.01 9.38 14.46
CA MET A 279 0.70 9.17 13.84
C MET A 279 0.22 10.36 13.04
N GLN A 280 -0.73 10.07 12.18
CA GLN A 280 -1.51 10.99 11.37
C GLN A 280 -2.93 10.45 11.25
N LEU A 281 -3.89 11.30 11.00
CA LEU A 281 -5.25 10.85 10.72
C LEU A 281 -5.43 10.66 9.22
N LEU A 282 -5.74 9.43 8.84
CA LEU A 282 -6.37 9.08 7.58
C LEU A 282 -7.69 8.37 7.85
N MET A 283 -8.71 8.64 7.05
CA MET A 283 -10.03 8.07 7.22
C MET A 283 -10.64 7.72 5.86
N VAL A 284 -11.15 6.49 5.74
CA VAL A 284 -11.77 5.99 4.50
C VAL A 284 -13.04 5.23 4.83
N GLN A 285 -14.17 5.61 4.21
CA GLN A 285 -15.40 4.83 4.33
C GLN A 285 -15.32 3.58 3.46
N ARG A 286 -15.62 2.42 4.06
CA ARG A 286 -15.70 1.13 3.36
C ARG A 286 -17.03 0.97 2.64
N ALA A 287 -17.07 0.12 1.63
CA ALA A 287 -18.32 -0.24 0.94
C ALA A 287 -19.41 -0.75 1.90
N THR A 288 -19.02 -1.28 3.07
CA THR A 288 -19.93 -1.71 4.14
C THR A 288 -20.43 -0.57 5.03
N GLY A 289 -20.03 0.69 4.79
CA GLY A 289 -20.43 1.87 5.54
C GLY A 289 -19.59 2.20 6.78
N GLY A 290 -18.75 1.28 7.27
CA GLY A 290 -17.83 1.55 8.39
C GLY A 290 -16.62 2.38 7.97
N LEU A 291 -16.01 3.12 8.91
CA LEU A 291 -14.83 3.95 8.66
C LEU A 291 -13.58 3.20 9.09
N THR A 292 -12.60 3.06 8.20
CA THR A 292 -11.24 2.68 8.55
C THR A 292 -10.47 3.95 8.90
N ILE A 293 -9.89 4.00 10.11
CA ILE A 293 -9.20 5.16 10.67
C ILE A 293 -7.82 4.72 11.17
N GLY A 294 -6.81 5.50 10.96
CA GLY A 294 -5.41 5.28 11.40
C GLY A 294 -4.53 6.42 10.95
N ASP A 295 -3.24 6.27 11.06
CA ASP A 295 -2.47 5.17 11.65
C ASP A 295 -1.27 5.67 12.45
N THR A 296 -0.63 4.77 13.21
CA THR A 296 0.64 5.01 13.92
C THR A 296 1.82 4.46 13.12
N HIS A 297 3.06 4.90 13.43
CA HIS A 297 4.27 4.38 12.81
C HIS A 297 5.35 4.13 13.88
N ARG A 298 5.58 2.85 14.19
CA ARG A 298 6.60 2.41 15.15
C ARG A 298 7.63 1.53 14.45
N TYR A 299 8.90 1.85 14.68
CA TYR A 299 10.04 1.18 14.03
C TYR A 299 10.89 0.38 15.00
N ASP A 300 10.68 0.52 16.31
CA ASP A 300 11.48 -0.13 17.35
C ASP A 300 11.06 -1.59 17.50
N GLU A 301 11.96 -2.50 17.16
CA GLU A 301 11.77 -3.94 17.31
C GLU A 301 12.41 -4.46 18.62
N PRO A 302 11.92 -5.54 19.23
CA PRO A 302 10.81 -6.39 18.77
C PRO A 302 9.44 -5.70 18.94
N PHE A 303 8.54 -5.89 17.97
CA PHE A 303 7.19 -5.37 18.09
C PHE A 303 6.38 -6.14 19.11
N ASP A 304 5.61 -5.42 19.92
CA ASP A 304 4.69 -5.98 20.86
C ASP A 304 3.55 -6.72 20.16
N PHE A 305 3.05 -7.77 20.80
CA PHE A 305 1.85 -8.47 20.33
C PHE A 305 0.59 -7.64 20.60
N ALA A 306 0.54 -6.97 21.74
CA ALA A 306 -0.58 -6.14 22.14
C ALA A 306 -0.72 -4.86 21.30
N VAL A 307 -1.92 -4.32 21.26
CA VAL A 307 -2.22 -2.98 20.72
C VAL A 307 -2.42 -2.01 21.88
N ASP A 308 -2.00 -0.77 21.68
CA ASP A 308 -2.14 0.29 22.67
C ASP A 308 -3.45 1.05 22.43
N GLU A 309 -4.20 1.39 23.48
CA GLU A 309 -5.48 2.09 23.36
C GLU A 309 -5.32 3.60 23.12
N ALA A 310 -4.31 4.24 23.70
CA ALA A 310 -4.12 5.70 23.60
C ALA A 310 -4.14 6.25 22.18
N PRO A 311 -3.45 5.67 21.16
CA PRO A 311 -3.55 6.15 19.79
C PRO A 311 -4.96 5.98 19.21
N TYR A 312 -5.71 4.97 19.58
CA TYR A 312 -7.11 4.82 19.11
C TYR A 312 -8.02 5.89 19.68
N GLU A 313 -7.90 6.20 20.97
CA GLU A 313 -8.67 7.26 21.63
C GLU A 313 -8.37 8.62 20.98
N HIS A 314 -7.10 8.92 20.74
CA HIS A 314 -6.69 10.15 20.07
C HIS A 314 -7.25 10.26 18.63
N LEU A 315 -7.04 9.22 17.80
CA LEU A 315 -7.51 9.20 16.43
C LEU A 315 -9.03 9.26 16.33
N HIS A 316 -9.74 8.62 17.26
CA HIS A 316 -11.21 8.67 17.34
C HIS A 316 -11.70 10.10 17.62
N ALA A 317 -11.18 10.74 18.66
CA ALA A 317 -11.51 12.11 18.99
C ALA A 317 -11.16 13.11 17.88
N ARG A 318 -10.04 12.90 17.18
CA ARG A 318 -9.66 13.73 16.03
C ARG A 318 -10.62 13.55 14.87
N ALA A 319 -11.04 12.34 14.58
CA ALA A 319 -12.00 12.06 13.52
C ALA A 319 -13.35 12.71 13.81
N GLU A 320 -13.85 12.61 15.05
CA GLU A 320 -15.08 13.28 15.49
C GLU A 320 -14.99 14.80 15.37
N ALA A 321 -13.86 15.37 15.77
CA ALA A 321 -13.63 16.82 15.66
C ALA A 321 -13.66 17.32 14.20
N LEU A 322 -13.06 16.57 13.26
CA LEU A 322 -13.07 16.92 11.84
C LEU A 322 -14.44 16.72 11.20
N LEU A 323 -15.11 15.65 11.56
CA LEU A 323 -16.43 15.34 11.02
C LEU A 323 -17.54 16.20 11.66
N GLY A 324 -17.37 16.65 12.91
CA GLY A 324 -18.36 17.46 13.63
C GLY A 324 -19.58 16.66 14.10
N TRP A 325 -19.43 15.32 14.24
CA TRP A 325 -20.45 14.41 14.74
C TRP A 325 -19.82 13.16 15.38
N ASP A 326 -20.57 12.49 16.27
CA ASP A 326 -20.11 11.33 17.02
C ASP A 326 -19.95 10.12 16.11
N LEU A 327 -18.80 9.45 16.17
CA LEU A 327 -18.55 8.24 15.39
C LEU A 327 -19.35 7.04 15.93
N PRO A 328 -19.75 6.10 15.07
CA PRO A 328 -20.25 4.81 15.51
C PRO A 328 -19.19 4.06 16.34
N PRO A 329 -19.61 3.12 17.20
CA PRO A 329 -18.67 2.34 18.01
C PRO A 329 -17.58 1.69 17.19
N VAL A 330 -16.34 1.67 17.70
CA VAL A 330 -15.24 0.91 17.11
C VAL A 330 -15.53 -0.59 17.27
N VAL A 331 -15.54 -1.32 16.15
CA VAL A 331 -15.84 -2.75 16.10
C VAL A 331 -14.62 -3.60 15.85
N ARG A 332 -13.53 -3.02 15.36
CA ARG A 332 -12.26 -3.71 15.12
C ARG A 332 -11.07 -2.81 15.42
N ARG A 333 -10.04 -3.39 16.03
CA ARG A 333 -8.70 -2.82 16.19
C ARG A 333 -7.68 -3.84 15.72
N TRP A 334 -6.64 -3.40 15.05
CA TRP A 334 -5.57 -4.30 14.60
C TRP A 334 -4.24 -3.57 14.47
N ALA A 335 -3.17 -4.36 14.52
CA ALA A 335 -1.86 -3.92 14.07
C ALA A 335 -1.51 -4.55 12.72
N GLY A 336 -0.80 -3.80 11.89
CA GLY A 336 -0.18 -4.27 10.66
C GLY A 336 1.32 -4.09 10.73
N VAL A 337 2.06 -4.89 9.97
CA VAL A 337 3.51 -4.72 9.80
C VAL A 337 3.82 -4.73 8.32
N TYR A 338 4.60 -3.75 7.87
CA TYR A 338 5.16 -3.71 6.53
C TYR A 338 6.68 -3.47 6.57
N THR A 339 7.35 -3.75 5.47
CA THR A 339 8.77 -3.44 5.29
C THR A 339 8.93 -2.17 4.50
N ALA A 340 9.90 -1.36 4.88
CA ALA A 340 10.30 -0.13 4.23
C ALA A 340 11.79 -0.19 3.88
N VAL A 341 12.16 0.34 2.72
CA VAL A 341 13.55 0.70 2.43
C VAL A 341 14.02 1.83 3.34
N THR A 342 15.31 1.87 3.66
CA THR A 342 15.92 2.91 4.50
C THR A 342 16.84 3.84 3.72
N ASP A 343 16.97 3.61 2.43
CA ASP A 343 17.63 4.48 1.46
C ASP A 343 16.61 5.25 0.61
N ASP A 344 17.07 5.99 -0.39
CA ASP A 344 16.23 6.82 -1.27
C ASP A 344 15.45 6.01 -2.33
N SER A 345 15.53 4.68 -2.31
CA SER A 345 14.78 3.85 -3.25
C SER A 345 13.30 3.77 -2.90
N ILE A 346 12.46 3.52 -3.90
CA ILE A 346 11.00 3.39 -3.70
C ILE A 346 10.64 1.98 -3.23
N VAL A 347 11.42 0.99 -3.67
CA VAL A 347 11.22 -0.43 -3.40
C VAL A 347 12.58 -1.14 -3.44
N PHE A 348 12.78 -2.11 -2.59
CA PHE A 348 13.92 -3.01 -2.68
C PHE A 348 13.65 -4.03 -3.79
N ARG A 349 14.38 -3.91 -4.90
CA ARG A 349 14.37 -4.80 -6.06
C ARG A 349 15.79 -5.30 -6.26
N HIS A 350 16.00 -6.59 -6.06
CA HIS A 350 17.35 -7.15 -6.08
C HIS A 350 17.37 -8.53 -6.75
N ARG A 351 18.28 -8.70 -7.72
CA ARG A 351 18.56 -9.99 -8.32
C ARG A 351 19.57 -10.74 -7.45
N VAL A 352 19.10 -11.77 -6.74
CA VAL A 352 19.93 -12.57 -5.82
C VAL A 352 20.76 -13.60 -6.57
N ASP A 353 20.16 -14.17 -7.62
CA ASP A 353 20.78 -15.17 -8.50
C ASP A 353 20.27 -15.00 -9.94
N PRO A 354 20.91 -15.64 -10.94
CA PRO A 354 20.31 -15.73 -12.26
C PRO A 354 18.89 -16.27 -12.20
N GLY A 355 17.92 -15.49 -12.70
CA GLY A 355 16.49 -15.86 -12.66
C GLY A 355 15.79 -15.76 -11.29
N VAL A 356 16.46 -15.26 -10.22
CA VAL A 356 15.87 -15.14 -8.88
C VAL A 356 15.89 -13.69 -8.39
N TRP A 357 14.72 -13.14 -8.14
CA TRP A 357 14.53 -11.75 -7.72
C TRP A 357 13.82 -11.64 -6.39
N VAL A 358 14.17 -10.65 -5.59
CA VAL A 358 13.44 -10.22 -4.40
C VAL A 358 12.84 -8.85 -4.65
N VAL A 359 11.55 -8.70 -4.36
CA VAL A 359 10.83 -7.42 -4.45
C VAL A 359 10.04 -7.20 -3.17
N THR A 360 10.47 -6.23 -2.37
CA THR A 360 9.85 -5.90 -1.07
C THR A 360 10.15 -4.45 -0.66
N GLY A 361 9.65 -4.01 0.47
CA GLY A 361 10.02 -2.73 1.06
C GLY A 361 9.39 -1.47 0.47
N PRO A 362 8.21 -1.49 -0.19
CA PRO A 362 7.58 -0.27 -0.70
C PRO A 362 6.99 0.63 0.41
N ALA A 363 7.25 0.33 1.68
CA ALA A 363 6.68 1.01 2.84
C ALA A 363 5.13 1.04 2.82
N GLY A 364 4.51 2.09 3.34
CA GLY A 364 3.05 2.33 3.27
C GLY A 364 2.53 2.62 1.86
N ARG A 365 3.40 2.61 0.83
CA ARG A 365 3.06 2.91 -0.58
C ARG A 365 2.61 1.69 -1.37
N GLY A 366 2.69 0.48 -0.78
CA GLY A 366 2.51 -0.79 -1.49
C GLY A 366 1.19 -0.89 -2.24
N MET A 367 0.05 -0.50 -1.64
CA MET A 367 -1.24 -0.55 -2.31
C MET A 367 -1.28 0.38 -3.53
N THR A 368 -0.83 1.62 -3.38
CA THR A 368 -0.76 2.59 -4.49
C THR A 368 0.13 2.08 -5.61
N LEU A 369 1.39 1.70 -5.30
CA LEU A 369 2.44 1.56 -6.30
C LEU A 369 2.59 0.14 -6.88
N ALA A 370 1.98 -0.89 -6.28
CA ALA A 370 2.21 -2.28 -6.64
C ALA A 370 2.05 -2.60 -8.14
N PRO A 371 1.06 -2.08 -8.88
CA PRO A 371 0.95 -2.37 -10.31
C PRO A 371 2.13 -1.83 -11.11
N ALA A 372 2.56 -0.60 -10.85
CA ALA A 372 3.68 0.01 -11.57
C ALA A 372 5.03 -0.60 -11.14
N ILE A 373 5.20 -0.93 -9.86
CA ILE A 373 6.38 -1.70 -9.39
C ILE A 373 6.49 -3.02 -10.15
N ALA A 374 5.38 -3.74 -10.33
CA ALA A 374 5.37 -4.99 -11.08
C ALA A 374 5.75 -4.75 -12.55
N GLU A 375 5.16 -3.76 -13.21
CA GLU A 375 5.46 -3.42 -14.60
C GLU A 375 6.95 -3.11 -14.80
N GLU A 376 7.53 -2.24 -13.96
CA GLU A 376 8.96 -1.91 -14.01
C GLU A 376 9.86 -3.13 -13.74
N THR A 377 9.52 -3.93 -12.71
CA THR A 377 10.30 -5.14 -12.39
C THR A 377 10.32 -6.10 -13.57
N TRP A 378 9.18 -6.30 -14.21
CA TRP A 378 9.11 -7.17 -15.38
C TRP A 378 9.88 -6.60 -16.57
N ASN A 379 9.87 -5.27 -16.79
CA ASN A 379 10.69 -4.65 -17.83
C ASN A 379 12.18 -4.91 -17.58
N GLU A 380 12.64 -4.84 -16.32
CA GLU A 380 14.04 -5.12 -15.97
C GLU A 380 14.41 -6.60 -16.08
N MET A 381 13.50 -7.51 -15.68
CA MET A 381 13.78 -8.96 -15.70
C MET A 381 13.88 -9.57 -17.08
N VAL A 382 13.16 -9.02 -18.07
CA VAL A 382 13.06 -9.58 -19.43
C VAL A 382 13.76 -8.72 -20.49
N ALA A 383 14.46 -7.63 -20.07
CA ALA A 383 15.32 -6.84 -20.93
C ALA A 383 16.62 -7.60 -21.22
#